data_149de79c5e6e26029992b73875442d9c
#
_entry.id   149de79c5e6e26029992b73875442d9c
#
_cell.length_a   1.000
_cell.length_b   1.000
_cell.length_c   1.000
_cell.angle_alpha   90.00
_cell.angle_beta   90.00
_cell.angle_gamma   90.00
#
_symmetry.space_group_name_H-M   'P 1'
#
loop_
_entity.id
_entity.type
_entity.pdbx_description
1 polymer ?
#
loop_
_entity_poly.entity_id
_entity_poly.type
_entity_poly.pdbx_seq_one_letter_code
_entity_poly.pdbx_strand_id
1 'polypeptide(L)'
;MVQTSPGYGITIRVEGRPEFQPVAEITSIISREGATITALDVAESQLDNVVIDVTCDAIDSTHADRITAALSASPILKVRKVSDRTFLLHLGGKLEVQSKVPLKTRDDLSRAYTPGVARICQAIAKDPSDARRLTIKRNTVAVVTDGSAVLGLGNLGPAAALPVMEGKAALFKRFADVDAWPVCLDTQNVDEIVRTVQLIAPVYGGINLEDIRSEEHTSELQSRVDISYAV
;
A
#
# COMPACT_ATOMS: atom_id res chain seq x y z
N MET A 1 -0.16 2.90 29.66
CA MET A 1 -1.43 2.54 28.99
C MET A 1 -1.08 2.15 27.57
N VAL A 2 -1.48 0.98 27.11
CA VAL A 2 -1.31 0.58 25.71
C VAL A 2 -2.27 1.44 24.89
N GLN A 3 -1.78 2.12 23.88
CA GLN A 3 -2.54 3.09 23.10
C GLN A 3 -3.20 2.39 21.91
N THR A 4 -4.46 2.72 21.62
CA THR A 4 -5.14 2.27 20.39
C THR A 4 -4.47 2.84 19.15
N SER A 5 -4.52 2.13 18.01
CA SER A 5 -3.85 2.52 16.78
C SER A 5 -4.81 2.46 15.58
N PRO A 6 -4.78 3.46 14.69
CA PRO A 6 -5.51 3.42 13.42
C PRO A 6 -5.15 2.22 12.54
N GLY A 7 -3.96 1.62 12.75
CA GLY A 7 -3.54 0.40 12.05
C GLY A 7 -4.39 -0.83 12.39
N TYR A 8 -5.13 -0.79 13.50
CA TYR A 8 -6.08 -1.81 13.92
C TYR A 8 -7.52 -1.26 13.94
N GLY A 9 -7.81 -0.31 13.05
CA GLY A 9 -9.12 0.30 12.90
C GLY A 9 -10.12 -0.66 12.25
N ILE A 10 -11.27 -0.87 12.90
CA ILE A 10 -12.37 -1.68 12.37
C ILE A 10 -13.65 -0.84 12.26
N THR A 11 -14.47 -1.17 11.25
CA THR A 11 -15.84 -0.67 11.14
C THR A 11 -16.79 -1.83 11.32
N ILE A 12 -17.68 -1.71 12.28
CA ILE A 12 -18.66 -2.75 12.64
C ILE A 12 -20.05 -2.23 12.28
N ARG A 13 -20.76 -2.96 11.43
CA ARG A 13 -22.16 -2.72 11.11
C ARG A 13 -23.03 -3.49 12.07
N VAL A 14 -23.83 -2.77 12.85
CA VAL A 14 -24.68 -3.30 13.90
C VAL A 14 -26.12 -2.91 13.65
N GLU A 15 -27.04 -3.84 13.85
CA GLU A 15 -28.48 -3.66 13.78
C GLU A 15 -29.07 -3.74 15.18
N GLY A 16 -30.07 -2.91 15.46
CA GLY A 16 -30.81 -2.92 16.73
C GLY A 16 -32.19 -2.25 16.60
N ARG A 17 -33.04 -2.45 17.59
CA ARG A 17 -34.33 -1.77 17.63
C ARG A 17 -34.20 -0.41 18.30
N PRO A 18 -34.83 0.65 17.76
CA PRO A 18 -34.73 2.01 18.32
C PRO A 18 -35.13 2.11 19.77
N GLU A 19 -36.12 1.35 20.20
CA GLU A 19 -36.64 1.32 21.60
C GLU A 19 -35.59 0.93 22.63
N PHE A 20 -34.55 0.17 22.25
CA PHE A 20 -33.46 -0.27 23.13
C PHE A 20 -32.23 0.63 23.07
N GLN A 21 -32.30 1.78 22.40
CA GLN A 21 -31.22 2.77 22.30
C GLN A 21 -29.86 2.15 21.86
N PRO A 22 -29.80 1.48 20.72
CA PRO A 22 -28.63 0.70 20.30
C PRO A 22 -27.35 1.53 20.21
N VAL A 23 -27.41 2.84 19.90
CA VAL A 23 -26.24 3.73 19.89
C VAL A 23 -25.59 3.81 21.28
N ALA A 24 -26.39 3.97 22.33
CA ALA A 24 -25.89 4.04 23.70
C ALA A 24 -25.23 2.72 24.12
N GLU A 25 -25.86 1.59 23.79
CA GLU A 25 -25.31 0.27 24.09
C GLU A 25 -23.99 0.01 23.36
N ILE A 26 -23.92 0.29 22.03
CA ILE A 26 -22.71 0.15 21.22
C ILE A 26 -21.56 0.97 21.83
N THR A 27 -21.80 2.26 22.11
CA THR A 27 -20.76 3.15 22.64
C THR A 27 -20.31 2.73 24.04
N SER A 28 -21.22 2.24 24.88
CA SER A 28 -20.92 1.71 26.21
C SER A 28 -20.04 0.47 26.14
N ILE A 29 -20.36 -0.49 25.27
CA ILE A 29 -19.59 -1.73 25.09
C ILE A 29 -18.18 -1.40 24.61
N ILE A 30 -18.05 -0.61 23.53
CA ILE A 30 -16.74 -0.26 22.95
C ILE A 30 -15.87 0.49 23.96
N SER A 31 -16.46 1.40 24.73
CA SER A 31 -15.75 2.14 25.79
C SER A 31 -15.28 1.23 26.93
N ARG A 32 -16.08 0.24 27.33
CA ARG A 32 -15.68 -0.75 28.34
C ARG A 32 -14.54 -1.65 27.89
N GLU A 33 -14.51 -1.99 26.62
CA GLU A 33 -13.38 -2.73 26.03
C GLU A 33 -12.11 -1.87 25.90
N GLY A 34 -12.19 -0.55 26.07
CA GLY A 34 -11.04 0.36 26.03
C GLY A 34 -10.64 0.76 24.59
N ALA A 35 -11.52 0.60 23.62
CA ALA A 35 -11.29 1.05 22.26
C ALA A 35 -11.66 2.53 22.07
N THR A 36 -11.07 3.17 21.06
CA THR A 36 -11.34 4.57 20.72
C THR A 36 -12.33 4.63 19.57
N ILE A 37 -13.54 5.13 19.78
CA ILE A 37 -14.52 5.37 18.73
C ILE A 37 -14.06 6.58 17.91
N THR A 38 -13.92 6.41 16.59
CA THR A 38 -13.47 7.45 15.66
C THR A 38 -14.58 7.94 14.74
N ALA A 39 -15.63 7.14 14.51
CA ALA A 39 -16.82 7.53 13.78
C ALA A 39 -18.03 6.71 14.20
N LEU A 40 -19.23 7.29 14.09
CA LEU A 40 -20.50 6.61 14.24
C LEU A 40 -21.49 7.23 13.26
N ASP A 41 -22.10 6.39 12.44
CA ASP A 41 -23.07 6.80 11.44
C ASP A 41 -24.31 5.90 11.49
N VAL A 42 -25.49 6.49 11.31
CA VAL A 42 -26.76 5.76 11.19
C VAL A 42 -27.01 5.53 9.70
N ALA A 43 -26.63 4.35 9.22
CA ALA A 43 -26.74 3.98 7.81
C ALA A 43 -28.20 3.83 7.35
N GLU A 44 -29.06 3.29 8.24
CA GLU A 44 -30.50 3.12 7.95
C GLU A 44 -31.29 3.37 9.24
N SER A 45 -32.46 4.02 9.11
CA SER A 45 -33.39 4.24 10.23
C SER A 45 -34.81 3.97 9.79
N GLN A 46 -35.43 2.95 10.40
CA GLN A 46 -36.82 2.56 10.22
C GLN A 46 -37.53 2.54 11.58
N LEU A 47 -38.86 2.38 11.58
CA LEU A 47 -39.66 2.43 12.83
C LEU A 47 -39.27 1.33 13.82
N ASP A 48 -38.90 0.16 13.32
CA ASP A 48 -38.62 -1.06 14.12
C ASP A 48 -37.16 -1.51 14.05
N ASN A 49 -36.35 -0.84 13.24
CA ASN A 49 -34.95 -1.21 13.03
C ASN A 49 -34.06 -0.03 12.70
N VAL A 50 -32.86 -0.02 13.28
CA VAL A 50 -31.80 0.93 12.94
C VAL A 50 -30.50 0.17 12.64
N VAL A 51 -29.81 0.57 11.57
CA VAL A 51 -28.50 0.04 11.19
C VAL A 51 -27.45 1.12 11.43
N ILE A 52 -26.44 0.79 12.19
CA ILE A 52 -25.41 1.71 12.65
C ILE A 52 -24.06 1.18 12.22
N ASP A 53 -23.25 2.04 11.59
CA ASP A 53 -21.84 1.80 11.33
C ASP A 53 -21.01 2.50 12.41
N VAL A 54 -20.34 1.74 13.23
CA VAL A 54 -19.39 2.26 14.21
C VAL A 54 -17.96 1.93 13.81
N THR A 55 -17.11 2.94 13.79
CA THR A 55 -15.68 2.78 13.54
C THR A 55 -14.92 3.02 14.84
N CYS A 56 -14.03 2.11 15.18
CA CYS A 56 -13.17 2.25 16.35
C CYS A 56 -11.76 1.73 16.09
N ASP A 57 -10.80 2.30 16.79
CA ASP A 57 -9.42 1.86 16.79
C ASP A 57 -9.19 0.91 17.97
N ALA A 58 -8.62 -0.26 17.66
CA ALA A 58 -8.20 -1.26 18.65
C ALA A 58 -6.70 -1.12 18.97
N ILE A 59 -6.21 -1.90 19.93
CA ILE A 59 -4.79 -1.98 20.32
C ILE A 59 -4.05 -2.93 19.38
N ASP A 60 -4.69 -4.04 19.05
CA ASP A 60 -4.19 -5.13 18.21
C ASP A 60 -5.38 -5.92 17.62
N SER A 61 -5.09 -6.94 16.81
CA SER A 61 -6.11 -7.81 16.19
C SER A 61 -6.95 -8.56 17.23
N THR A 62 -6.32 -9.07 18.31
CA THR A 62 -7.02 -9.78 19.39
C THR A 62 -8.00 -8.86 20.12
N HIS A 63 -7.63 -7.60 20.30
CA HIS A 63 -8.53 -6.59 20.87
C HIS A 63 -9.72 -6.30 19.95
N ALA A 64 -9.49 -6.20 18.63
CA ALA A 64 -10.56 -6.03 17.66
C ALA A 64 -11.57 -7.20 17.69
N ASP A 65 -11.07 -8.44 17.81
CA ASP A 65 -11.91 -9.63 17.98
C ASP A 65 -12.73 -9.60 19.27
N ARG A 66 -12.14 -9.16 20.40
CA ARG A 66 -12.86 -9.02 21.69
C ARG A 66 -13.98 -7.99 21.59
N ILE A 67 -13.73 -6.83 20.97
CA ILE A 67 -14.75 -5.80 20.76
C ILE A 67 -15.92 -6.37 19.95
N THR A 68 -15.63 -7.07 18.87
CA THR A 68 -16.63 -7.72 18.02
C THR A 68 -17.44 -8.77 18.80
N ALA A 69 -16.78 -9.59 19.59
CA ALA A 69 -17.42 -10.60 20.43
C ALA A 69 -18.32 -9.96 21.51
N ALA A 70 -17.85 -8.88 22.15
CA ALA A 70 -18.62 -8.16 23.16
C ALA A 70 -19.91 -7.53 22.59
N LEU A 71 -19.83 -6.95 21.38
CA LEU A 71 -21.02 -6.44 20.68
C LEU A 71 -21.98 -7.57 20.29
N SER A 72 -21.44 -8.70 19.83
CA SER A 72 -22.24 -9.87 19.44
C SER A 72 -22.92 -10.56 20.62
N ALA A 73 -22.39 -10.41 21.82
CA ALA A 73 -22.96 -10.96 23.05
C ALA A 73 -24.15 -10.13 23.60
N SER A 74 -24.34 -8.91 23.14
CA SER A 74 -25.46 -8.08 23.56
C SER A 74 -26.79 -8.64 23.03
N PRO A 75 -27.82 -8.84 23.88
CA PRO A 75 -29.10 -9.39 23.47
C PRO A 75 -29.92 -8.44 22.57
N ILE A 76 -29.58 -7.16 22.55
CA ILE A 76 -30.31 -6.12 21.80
C ILE A 76 -29.61 -5.68 20.51
N LEU A 77 -28.40 -6.18 20.27
CA LEU A 77 -27.60 -5.87 19.09
C LEU A 77 -27.40 -7.09 18.22
N LYS A 78 -27.33 -6.86 16.91
CA LYS A 78 -26.97 -7.90 15.94
C LYS A 78 -25.84 -7.39 15.05
N VAL A 79 -24.66 -7.93 15.22
CA VAL A 79 -23.52 -7.64 14.32
C VAL A 79 -23.79 -8.23 12.94
N ARG A 80 -23.82 -7.39 11.91
CA ARG A 80 -24.07 -7.77 10.51
C ARG A 80 -22.77 -8.01 9.74
N LYS A 81 -21.78 -7.13 9.97
CA LYS A 81 -20.52 -7.14 9.23
C LYS A 81 -19.43 -6.47 10.06
N VAL A 82 -18.23 -7.01 9.97
CA VAL A 82 -17.01 -6.38 10.46
C VAL A 82 -16.09 -6.16 9.28
N SER A 83 -15.51 -4.98 9.17
CA SER A 83 -14.58 -4.63 8.12
C SER A 83 -13.31 -4.06 8.73
N ASP A 84 -12.19 -4.69 8.46
CA ASP A 84 -10.87 -4.18 8.81
C ASP A 84 -10.48 -3.07 7.83
N ARG A 85 -10.22 -1.88 8.34
CA ARG A 85 -9.92 -0.69 7.52
C ARG A 85 -8.56 -0.79 6.84
N THR A 86 -7.60 -1.46 7.48
CA THR A 86 -6.27 -1.69 6.92
C THR A 86 -6.36 -2.63 5.72
N PHE A 87 -7.10 -3.74 5.85
CA PHE A 87 -7.33 -4.65 4.72
C PHE A 87 -8.10 -3.97 3.59
N LEU A 88 -9.12 -3.16 3.90
CA LEU A 88 -9.87 -2.42 2.89
C LEU A 88 -8.99 -1.46 2.09
N LEU A 89 -8.03 -0.78 2.75
CA LEU A 89 -7.07 0.12 2.11
C LEU A 89 -6.17 -0.61 1.10
N HIS A 90 -5.90 -1.90 1.32
CA HIS A 90 -5.01 -2.70 0.48
C HIS A 90 -5.74 -3.43 -0.66
N LEU A 91 -7.10 -3.40 -0.68
CA LEU A 91 -7.86 -4.05 -1.77
C LEU A 91 -7.54 -3.40 -3.12
N GLY A 92 -7.00 -4.20 -4.04
CA GLY A 92 -6.60 -3.73 -5.37
C GLY A 92 -5.24 -3.01 -5.42
N GLY A 93 -4.50 -3.01 -4.30
CA GLY A 93 -3.21 -2.33 -4.19
C GLY A 93 -3.31 -0.83 -3.88
N LYS A 94 -2.16 -0.20 -3.66
CA LYS A 94 -2.05 1.24 -3.30
C LYS A 94 -1.51 2.11 -4.44
N LEU A 95 -1.16 1.49 -5.57
CA LEU A 95 -0.56 2.16 -6.71
C LEU A 95 -1.39 1.95 -7.97
N GLU A 96 -1.40 2.93 -8.84
CA GLU A 96 -1.95 2.84 -10.18
C GLU A 96 -1.03 3.52 -11.19
N VAL A 97 -1.14 3.15 -12.47
CA VAL A 97 -0.41 3.80 -13.56
C VAL A 97 -1.38 4.69 -14.32
N GLN A 98 -1.02 5.98 -14.44
CA GLN A 98 -1.78 6.96 -15.21
C GLN A 98 -0.96 7.53 -16.35
N SER A 99 -1.57 7.63 -17.53
CA SER A 99 -0.94 8.30 -18.67
C SER A 99 -0.89 9.81 -18.45
N LYS A 100 0.29 10.42 -18.66
CA LYS A 100 0.49 11.88 -18.64
C LYS A 100 0.02 12.57 -19.92
N VAL A 101 -0.23 11.78 -20.98
CA VAL A 101 -0.62 12.32 -22.30
C VAL A 101 -2.03 11.88 -22.64
N PRO A 102 -2.83 12.75 -23.25
CA PRO A 102 -4.14 12.38 -23.74
C PRO A 102 -3.98 11.49 -24.99
N LEU A 103 -4.63 10.32 -25.01
CA LEU A 103 -4.69 9.45 -26.19
C LEU A 103 -6.11 9.44 -26.73
N LYS A 104 -6.65 10.64 -27.04
CA LYS A 104 -8.04 10.85 -27.44
C LYS A 104 -8.23 10.88 -28.95
N THR A 105 -7.22 11.29 -29.68
CA THR A 105 -7.28 11.46 -31.11
C THR A 105 -6.27 10.56 -31.83
N ARG A 106 -6.48 10.37 -33.15
CA ARG A 106 -5.52 9.69 -34.02
C ARG A 106 -4.16 10.41 -34.05
N ASP A 107 -4.17 11.73 -33.98
CA ASP A 107 -2.96 12.55 -33.93
C ASP A 107 -2.20 12.35 -32.63
N ASP A 108 -2.89 12.26 -31.49
CA ASP A 108 -2.25 11.97 -30.20
C ASP A 108 -1.56 10.60 -30.23
N LEU A 109 -2.25 9.60 -30.77
CA LEU A 109 -1.70 8.24 -30.90
C LEU A 109 -0.49 8.23 -31.82
N SER A 110 -0.56 8.94 -32.97
CA SER A 110 0.52 9.02 -33.95
C SER A 110 1.79 9.66 -33.35
N ARG A 111 1.64 10.65 -32.48
CA ARG A 111 2.76 11.30 -31.78
C ARG A 111 3.29 10.50 -30.61
N ALA A 112 2.41 9.92 -29.80
CA ALA A 112 2.79 9.19 -28.60
C ALA A 112 3.30 7.77 -28.88
N TYR A 113 2.89 7.18 -30.02
CA TYR A 113 3.25 5.83 -30.40
C TYR A 113 3.76 5.80 -31.86
N THR A 114 3.15 5.03 -32.74
CA THR A 114 3.62 4.87 -34.12
C THR A 114 2.92 5.85 -35.06
N PRO A 115 3.64 6.59 -35.92
CA PRO A 115 5.09 6.52 -36.22
C PRO A 115 5.99 7.46 -35.39
N GLY A 116 5.44 8.40 -34.65
CA GLY A 116 6.16 9.51 -34.02
C GLY A 116 7.25 9.07 -33.04
N VAL A 117 6.99 8.03 -32.23
CA VAL A 117 7.94 7.51 -31.23
C VAL A 117 9.26 7.01 -31.84
N ALA A 118 9.26 6.59 -33.12
CA ALA A 118 10.47 6.11 -33.79
C ALA A 118 11.59 7.18 -33.81
N ARG A 119 11.22 8.46 -33.94
CA ARG A 119 12.18 9.57 -33.91
C ARG A 119 12.84 9.73 -32.55
N ILE A 120 12.08 9.49 -31.48
CA ILE A 120 12.56 9.53 -30.08
C ILE A 120 13.53 8.36 -29.84
N CYS A 121 13.16 7.15 -30.28
CA CYS A 121 14.05 5.98 -30.20
C CYS A 121 15.39 6.23 -30.93
N GLN A 122 15.36 6.82 -32.10
CA GLN A 122 16.57 7.17 -32.86
C GLN A 122 17.44 8.21 -32.17
N ALA A 123 16.80 9.22 -31.51
CA ALA A 123 17.52 10.22 -30.73
C ALA A 123 18.25 9.58 -29.52
N ILE A 124 17.57 8.72 -28.76
CA ILE A 124 18.17 8.01 -27.64
C ILE A 124 19.25 7.03 -28.09
N ALA A 125 19.07 6.35 -29.24
CA ALA A 125 20.08 5.46 -29.76
C ALA A 125 21.37 6.21 -30.16
N LYS A 126 21.24 7.46 -30.63
CA LYS A 126 22.35 8.34 -30.95
C LYS A 126 23.04 8.91 -29.72
N ASP A 127 22.26 9.30 -28.73
CA ASP A 127 22.73 9.80 -27.43
C ASP A 127 21.94 9.15 -26.30
N PRO A 128 22.49 8.10 -25.66
CA PRO A 128 21.81 7.39 -24.56
C PRO A 128 21.46 8.27 -23.35
N SER A 129 22.13 9.42 -23.15
CA SER A 129 21.82 10.36 -22.06
C SER A 129 20.43 10.97 -22.20
N ASP A 130 19.92 11.08 -23.41
CA ASP A 130 18.57 11.55 -23.73
C ASP A 130 17.47 10.65 -23.16
N ALA A 131 17.74 9.40 -22.81
CA ALA A 131 16.78 8.53 -22.16
C ALA A 131 16.24 9.14 -20.86
N ARG A 132 17.09 9.82 -20.09
CA ARG A 132 16.70 10.51 -18.85
C ARG A 132 15.78 11.71 -19.11
N ARG A 133 15.96 12.41 -20.22
CA ARG A 133 15.16 13.58 -20.60
C ARG A 133 13.84 13.21 -21.29
N LEU A 134 13.84 12.14 -22.10
CA LEU A 134 12.75 11.79 -23.02
C LEU A 134 11.88 10.63 -22.55
N THR A 135 12.20 10.01 -21.41
CA THR A 135 11.44 8.86 -20.89
C THR A 135 11.11 9.00 -19.40
N ILE A 136 10.35 8.04 -18.89
CA ILE A 136 10.00 7.91 -17.46
C ILE A 136 11.24 7.76 -16.57
N LYS A 137 12.40 7.35 -17.13
CA LYS A 137 13.69 7.23 -16.41
C LYS A 137 14.06 8.50 -15.64
N ARG A 138 13.56 9.66 -16.05
CA ARG A 138 13.80 10.94 -15.39
C ARG A 138 13.39 10.92 -13.91
N ASN A 139 12.28 10.27 -13.61
CA ASN A 139 11.60 10.39 -12.31
C ASN A 139 11.13 9.05 -11.76
N THR A 140 11.78 7.94 -12.13
CA THR A 140 11.33 6.61 -11.71
C THR A 140 12.38 5.91 -10.88
N VAL A 141 11.95 5.28 -9.77
CA VAL A 141 12.77 4.47 -8.86
C VAL A 141 12.20 3.06 -8.78
N ALA A 142 13.06 2.04 -8.86
CA ALA A 142 12.69 0.67 -8.48
C ALA A 142 12.89 0.48 -6.97
N VAL A 143 11.85 0.03 -6.27
CA VAL A 143 11.93 -0.43 -4.88
C VAL A 143 12.08 -1.94 -4.91
N VAL A 144 13.31 -2.41 -4.72
CA VAL A 144 13.69 -3.82 -4.91
C VAL A 144 13.78 -4.53 -3.57
N THR A 145 13.15 -5.70 -3.47
CA THR A 145 13.22 -6.58 -2.31
C THR A 145 13.22 -8.04 -2.74
N ASP A 146 13.75 -8.91 -1.88
CA ASP A 146 13.60 -10.38 -1.95
C ASP A 146 12.63 -10.90 -0.85
N GLY A 147 12.13 -10.00 0.00
CA GLY A 147 11.21 -10.33 1.09
C GLY A 147 11.84 -11.09 2.24
N SER A 148 13.18 -11.10 2.37
CA SER A 148 13.89 -11.88 3.37
C SER A 148 13.91 -11.26 4.78
N ALA A 149 13.58 -9.95 4.91
CA ALA A 149 13.64 -9.22 6.19
C ALA A 149 12.48 -8.22 6.38
N VAL A 150 11.25 -8.64 6.13
CA VAL A 150 10.06 -7.76 6.07
C VAL A 150 9.71 -7.22 7.45
N LEU A 151 9.80 -5.90 7.68
CA LEU A 151 9.31 -5.16 8.87
C LEU A 151 9.68 -5.77 10.24
N GLY A 152 10.78 -6.53 10.34
CA GLY A 152 11.12 -7.24 11.58
C GLY A 152 10.33 -8.54 11.80
N LEU A 153 9.42 -8.92 10.89
CA LEU A 153 8.69 -10.19 10.90
C LEU A 153 9.53 -11.35 10.35
N GLY A 154 10.70 -11.04 9.77
CA GLY A 154 11.62 -12.02 9.20
C GLY A 154 11.34 -12.30 7.73
N ASN A 155 11.70 -13.51 7.29
CA ASN A 155 11.57 -13.94 5.90
C ASN A 155 10.12 -14.35 5.60
N LEU A 156 9.37 -13.45 4.96
CA LEU A 156 8.00 -13.71 4.52
C LEU A 156 7.90 -14.00 3.01
N GLY A 157 9.00 -13.80 2.29
CA GLY A 157 9.07 -13.95 0.84
C GLY A 157 8.55 -12.75 0.04
N PRO A 158 8.80 -12.73 -1.28
CA PRO A 158 8.60 -11.55 -2.12
C PRO A 158 7.13 -11.14 -2.26
N ALA A 159 6.21 -12.09 -2.34
CA ALA A 159 4.79 -11.78 -2.48
C ALA A 159 4.21 -11.09 -1.23
N ALA A 160 4.63 -11.54 -0.03
CA ALA A 160 4.18 -10.93 1.22
C ALA A 160 4.86 -9.59 1.51
N ALA A 161 6.03 -9.32 0.91
CA ALA A 161 6.71 -8.03 0.98
C ALA A 161 6.03 -6.94 0.10
N LEU A 162 5.29 -7.32 -0.92
CA LEU A 162 4.70 -6.37 -1.89
C LEU A 162 3.89 -5.24 -1.25
N PRO A 163 3.01 -5.46 -0.25
CA PRO A 163 2.29 -4.36 0.40
C PRO A 163 3.21 -3.32 1.05
N VAL A 164 4.37 -3.73 1.58
CA VAL A 164 5.36 -2.81 2.17
C VAL A 164 6.03 -1.99 1.07
N MET A 165 6.41 -2.64 -0.04
CA MET A 165 7.03 -1.98 -1.19
C MET A 165 6.08 -0.97 -1.85
N GLU A 166 4.79 -1.28 -1.95
CA GLU A 166 3.77 -0.31 -2.38
C GLU A 166 3.66 0.88 -1.41
N GLY A 167 3.74 0.62 -0.10
CA GLY A 167 3.80 1.67 0.91
C GLY A 167 5.01 2.59 0.71
N LYS A 168 6.20 2.01 0.51
CA LYS A 168 7.44 2.76 0.21
C LYS A 168 7.28 3.60 -1.06
N ALA A 169 6.73 3.03 -2.13
CA ALA A 169 6.47 3.75 -3.38
C ALA A 169 5.49 4.92 -3.19
N ALA A 170 4.44 4.73 -2.41
CA ALA A 170 3.51 5.81 -2.05
C ALA A 170 4.20 6.93 -1.26
N LEU A 171 5.15 6.61 -0.37
CA LEU A 171 5.97 7.62 0.35
C LEU A 171 6.88 8.38 -0.60
N PHE A 172 7.56 7.71 -1.56
CA PHE A 172 8.35 8.37 -2.60
C PHE A 172 7.49 9.38 -3.38
N LYS A 173 6.27 8.98 -3.77
CA LYS A 173 5.34 9.87 -4.47
C LYS A 173 4.93 11.05 -3.59
N ARG A 174 4.56 10.80 -2.34
CA ARG A 174 4.02 11.82 -1.43
C ARG A 174 5.05 12.87 -1.04
N PHE A 175 6.30 12.48 -0.77
CA PHE A 175 7.31 13.36 -0.21
C PHE A 175 8.29 13.94 -1.24
N ALA A 176 8.50 13.26 -2.37
CA ALA A 176 9.48 13.66 -3.36
C ALA A 176 8.92 13.77 -4.79
N ASP A 177 7.62 13.49 -4.98
CA ASP A 177 6.97 13.39 -6.30
C ASP A 177 7.69 12.43 -7.26
N VAL A 178 8.35 11.40 -6.72
CA VAL A 178 9.04 10.35 -7.48
C VAL A 178 8.07 9.20 -7.76
N ASP A 179 8.04 8.74 -9.00
CA ASP A 179 7.27 7.59 -9.46
C ASP A 179 8.04 6.31 -9.13
N ALA A 180 7.78 5.69 -7.99
CA ALA A 180 8.45 4.47 -7.57
C ALA A 180 7.61 3.23 -7.93
N TRP A 181 8.31 2.12 -8.27
CA TRP A 181 7.66 0.86 -8.62
C TRP A 181 8.22 -0.31 -7.82
N PRO A 182 7.36 -1.14 -7.19
CA PRO A 182 7.78 -2.34 -6.49
C PRO A 182 8.38 -3.38 -7.44
N VAL A 183 9.51 -3.95 -7.05
CA VAL A 183 10.17 -5.06 -7.75
C VAL A 183 10.52 -6.13 -6.72
N CYS A 184 9.63 -7.10 -6.53
CA CYS A 184 9.82 -8.19 -5.59
C CYS A 184 10.40 -9.40 -6.33
N LEU A 185 11.59 -9.86 -5.92
CA LEU A 185 12.35 -10.91 -6.59
C LEU A 185 12.16 -12.25 -5.90
N ASP A 186 11.83 -13.28 -6.64
CA ASP A 186 11.71 -14.65 -6.13
C ASP A 186 13.08 -15.34 -6.11
N THR A 187 14.04 -14.69 -5.44
CA THR A 187 15.38 -15.23 -5.19
C THR A 187 15.99 -14.49 -4.01
N GLN A 188 16.82 -15.22 -3.23
CA GLN A 188 17.67 -14.66 -2.17
C GLN A 188 19.15 -14.78 -2.51
N ASN A 189 19.46 -15.15 -3.75
CA ASN A 189 20.83 -15.21 -4.25
C ASN A 189 21.30 -13.80 -4.63
N VAL A 190 22.37 -13.34 -3.97
CA VAL A 190 22.91 -11.98 -4.16
C VAL A 190 23.33 -11.71 -5.60
N ASP A 191 23.96 -12.69 -6.27
CA ASP A 191 24.42 -12.52 -7.65
C ASP A 191 23.24 -12.37 -8.61
N GLU A 192 22.14 -13.10 -8.38
CA GLU A 192 20.92 -12.97 -9.17
C GLU A 192 20.23 -11.63 -8.93
N ILE A 193 20.18 -11.15 -7.68
CA ILE A 193 19.65 -9.83 -7.34
C ILE A 193 20.46 -8.75 -8.03
N VAL A 194 21.80 -8.75 -7.88
CA VAL A 194 22.70 -7.81 -8.57
C VAL A 194 22.48 -7.84 -10.07
N ARG A 195 22.46 -9.03 -10.64
CA ARG A 195 22.29 -9.19 -12.09
C ARG A 195 20.95 -8.64 -12.56
N THR A 196 19.87 -8.92 -11.82
CA THR A 196 18.54 -8.43 -12.14
C THR A 196 18.49 -6.91 -12.09
N VAL A 197 19.02 -6.30 -11.03
CA VAL A 197 19.07 -4.84 -10.88
C VAL A 197 19.84 -4.20 -12.06
N GLN A 198 20.98 -4.76 -12.46
CA GLN A 198 21.74 -4.28 -13.63
C GLN A 198 20.93 -4.35 -14.92
N LEU A 199 20.17 -5.43 -15.12
CA LEU A 199 19.38 -5.65 -16.33
C LEU A 199 18.18 -4.70 -16.43
N ILE A 200 17.53 -4.34 -15.30
CA ILE A 200 16.38 -3.43 -15.30
C ILE A 200 16.78 -1.95 -15.19
N ALA A 201 18.02 -1.64 -14.83
CA ALA A 201 18.53 -0.28 -14.64
C ALA A 201 18.28 0.69 -15.82
N PRO A 202 18.21 0.26 -17.09
CA PRO A 202 17.88 1.17 -18.19
C PRO A 202 16.57 1.94 -18.02
N VAL A 203 15.57 1.38 -17.32
CA VAL A 203 14.25 2.00 -17.12
C VAL A 203 14.25 3.02 -15.99
N TYR A 204 15.04 2.77 -14.94
CA TYR A 204 14.96 3.52 -13.68
C TYR A 204 16.01 4.62 -13.57
N GLY A 205 15.64 5.74 -12.96
CA GLY A 205 16.55 6.81 -12.60
C GLY A 205 17.34 6.52 -11.32
N GLY A 206 16.81 5.63 -10.46
CA GLY A 206 17.42 5.17 -9.22
C GLY A 206 16.88 3.81 -8.78
N ILE A 207 17.58 3.19 -7.83
CA ILE A 207 17.21 1.91 -7.21
C ILE A 207 17.22 2.10 -5.69
N ASN A 208 16.15 1.66 -5.02
CA ASN A 208 16.08 1.55 -3.58
C ASN A 208 16.03 0.06 -3.21
N LEU A 209 17.02 -0.41 -2.48
CA LEU A 209 17.01 -1.76 -1.91
C LEU A 209 16.28 -1.69 -0.56
N GLU A 210 15.30 -2.56 -0.34
CA GLU A 210 14.43 -2.53 0.84
C GLU A 210 14.18 -3.94 1.38
N ASP A 211 14.19 -4.09 2.71
CA ASP A 211 13.85 -5.33 3.43
C ASP A 211 14.59 -6.59 2.91
N ILE A 212 15.85 -6.42 2.52
CA ILE A 212 16.76 -7.50 2.13
C ILE A 212 17.61 -7.89 3.34
N ARG A 213 17.68 -9.20 3.63
CA ARG A 213 18.39 -9.73 4.79
C ARG A 213 19.89 -9.54 4.63
N SER A 214 20.49 -9.03 5.69
CA SER A 214 21.86 -8.89 6.12
C SER A 214 22.59 -7.60 5.76
N GLU A 215 23.18 -7.05 6.82
CA GLU A 215 24.09 -5.89 6.77
C GLU A 215 25.31 -6.15 5.88
N GLU A 216 25.79 -7.40 5.76
CA GLU A 216 26.91 -7.77 4.89
C GLU A 216 26.54 -7.72 3.40
N HIS A 217 25.36 -8.21 3.02
CA HIS A 217 24.93 -8.25 1.59
C HIS A 217 24.46 -6.90 1.08
N THR A 218 23.90 -6.03 1.93
CA THR A 218 23.45 -4.69 1.49
C THR A 218 24.66 -3.84 1.08
N SER A 219 25.76 -3.87 1.84
CA SER A 219 27.00 -3.18 1.50
C SER A 219 27.65 -3.75 0.23
N GLU A 220 27.60 -5.06 0.04
CA GLU A 220 28.13 -5.73 -1.14
C GLU A 220 27.26 -5.46 -2.39
N LEU A 221 25.93 -5.50 -2.24
CA LEU A 221 24.98 -5.11 -3.29
C LEU A 221 25.19 -3.65 -3.71
N GLN A 222 25.36 -2.73 -2.74
CA GLN A 222 25.60 -1.32 -2.99
C GLN A 222 26.92 -1.08 -3.72
N SER A 223 27.98 -1.78 -3.35
CA SER A 223 29.30 -1.63 -3.99
C SER A 223 29.42 -2.24 -5.39
N ARG A 224 28.60 -3.27 -5.68
CA ARG A 224 28.61 -4.01 -6.97
C ARG A 224 27.65 -3.43 -8.00
N VAL A 225 26.66 -2.63 -7.59
CA VAL A 225 25.73 -1.93 -8.46
C VAL A 225 26.20 -0.51 -8.59
N ASP A 226 26.92 -0.22 -9.69
CA ASP A 226 27.44 1.12 -10.03
C ASP A 226 26.29 2.06 -10.48
N ILE A 227 25.30 2.25 -9.57
CA ILE A 227 24.13 3.10 -9.79
C ILE A 227 24.28 4.32 -8.88
N SER A 228 24.41 5.49 -9.50
CA SER A 228 24.41 6.77 -8.79
C SER A 228 23.11 6.97 -8.02
N TYR A 229 23.21 7.00 -6.68
CA TYR A 229 22.07 7.33 -5.82
C TYR A 229 21.63 8.77 -6.07
N ALA A 230 20.34 8.96 -6.39
CA ALA A 230 19.69 10.22 -6.14
C ALA A 230 19.20 10.18 -4.68
N VAL A 231 19.84 10.96 -3.82
CA VAL A 231 19.37 11.30 -2.48
C VAL A 231 18.23 12.29 -2.60
#